data_bf31ef0777a80a252c3bc09688486232
#
_entry.id   bf31ef0777a80a252c3bc09688486232
#
_cell.length_a   1.000
_cell.length_b   1.000
_cell.length_c   1.000
_cell.angle_alpha   90.00
_cell.angle_beta   90.00
_cell.angle_gamma   90.00
#
_symmetry.space_group_name_H-M   'P 1'
#
loop_
_entity.id
_entity.type
_entity.pdbx_description
1 polymer ?
#
loop_
_entity_poly.entity_id
_entity_poly.type
_entity_poly.pdbx_seq_one_letter_code
_entity_poly.pdbx_strand_id
1 'polypeptide(L)'
;MSNGLDIIIVDDDESVGELISRVIKKFYTWGDIHVFTEVEKAINYCIGRDIGVAIFIVDVFLGGASGFYFLDAIEEKFPTAHEDAIIISGNASDDIVNMCIASDVNYLLEKPIKPYALQLAVRAITGKYLEFAKKLLKDPVFAESVSKL
;
A
#
# COMPACT_ATOMS: atom_id res chain seq x y z
N MET A 1 9.76 13.27 -10.64
CA MET A 1 9.23 13.26 -9.27
C MET A 1 7.72 13.14 -9.31
N SER A 2 7.16 12.20 -8.59
CA SER A 2 5.70 12.02 -8.56
C SER A 2 5.04 13.06 -7.67
N ASN A 3 3.93 13.63 -8.13
CA ASN A 3 3.10 14.56 -7.35
C ASN A 3 1.81 13.88 -6.88
N GLY A 4 1.73 12.57 -7.02
CA GLY A 4 0.55 11.80 -6.66
C GLY A 4 0.83 10.82 -5.55
N LEU A 5 0.01 9.79 -5.50
CA LEU A 5 0.10 8.72 -4.53
C LEU A 5 0.77 7.51 -5.19
N ASP A 6 2.01 7.24 -4.81
CA ASP A 6 2.79 6.14 -5.37
C ASP A 6 2.33 4.79 -4.83
N ILE A 7 2.62 3.75 -5.60
CA ILE A 7 2.34 2.37 -5.21
C ILE A 7 3.67 1.64 -5.05
N ILE A 8 3.86 1.00 -3.91
CA ILE A 8 5.07 0.25 -3.59
C ILE A 8 4.69 -1.22 -3.45
N ILE A 9 5.28 -2.03 -4.33
CA ILE A 9 5.04 -3.48 -4.39
C ILE A 9 6.26 -4.20 -3.83
N VAL A 10 6.04 -5.10 -2.88
CA VAL A 10 7.10 -5.92 -2.30
C VAL A 10 6.69 -7.39 -2.40
N ASP A 11 7.39 -8.14 -3.22
CA ASP A 11 7.15 -9.57 -3.43
C ASP A 11 8.47 -10.21 -3.83
N ASP A 12 8.90 -11.26 -3.13
CA ASP A 12 10.17 -11.93 -3.41
C ASP A 12 10.16 -12.69 -4.74
N ASP A 13 8.99 -12.92 -5.32
CA ASP A 13 8.85 -13.47 -6.68
C ASP A 13 8.74 -12.30 -7.67
N GLU A 14 9.81 -12.08 -8.43
CA GLU A 14 9.87 -10.99 -9.41
C GLU A 14 8.72 -11.04 -10.42
N SER A 15 8.35 -12.23 -10.88
CA SER A 15 7.28 -12.38 -11.86
C SER A 15 5.91 -11.95 -11.32
N VAL A 16 5.66 -12.19 -10.05
CA VAL A 16 4.43 -11.76 -9.38
C VAL A 16 4.39 -10.25 -9.26
N GLY A 17 5.51 -9.64 -8.83
CA GLY A 17 5.61 -8.18 -8.70
C GLY A 17 5.39 -7.48 -10.05
N GLU A 18 5.97 -8.00 -11.11
CA GLU A 18 5.79 -7.46 -12.45
C GLU A 18 4.36 -7.61 -12.96
N LEU A 19 3.72 -8.75 -12.67
CA LEU A 19 2.32 -8.97 -13.04
C LEU A 19 1.42 -7.95 -12.35
N ILE A 20 1.60 -7.77 -11.05
CA ILE A 20 0.84 -6.78 -10.27
C ILE A 20 1.03 -5.39 -10.87
N SER A 21 2.28 -5.01 -11.15
CA SER A 21 2.59 -3.72 -11.76
C SER A 21 1.87 -3.52 -13.10
N ARG A 22 1.87 -4.53 -13.97
CA ARG A 22 1.19 -4.44 -15.27
C ARG A 22 -0.31 -4.29 -15.13
N VAL A 23 -0.91 -5.02 -14.19
CA VAL A 23 -2.37 -4.91 -13.95
C VAL A 23 -2.70 -3.49 -13.48
N ILE A 24 -1.94 -2.95 -12.53
CA ILE A 24 -2.18 -1.63 -11.97
C ILE A 24 -2.01 -0.54 -13.02
N LYS A 25 -1.01 -0.63 -13.87
CA LYS A 25 -0.75 0.37 -14.92
C LYS A 25 -1.91 0.55 -15.90
N LYS A 26 -2.80 -0.45 -16.00
CA LYS A 26 -3.96 -0.36 -16.89
C LYS A 26 -5.05 0.58 -16.38
N PHE A 27 -5.10 0.84 -15.08
CA PHE A 27 -6.16 1.68 -14.50
C PHE A 27 -5.66 2.78 -13.58
N TYR A 28 -4.40 2.80 -13.20
CA TYR A 28 -3.88 3.73 -12.21
C TYR A 28 -2.86 4.68 -12.84
N THR A 29 -3.11 5.98 -12.70
CA THR A 29 -2.26 7.03 -13.28
C THR A 29 -1.85 8.10 -12.27
N TRP A 30 -2.25 7.97 -10.99
CA TRP A 30 -2.04 9.02 -10.00
C TRP A 30 -0.69 8.94 -9.28
N GLY A 31 0.21 8.13 -9.72
CA GLY A 31 1.54 8.05 -9.12
C GLY A 31 2.39 7.02 -9.82
N ASP A 32 3.64 6.91 -9.38
CA ASP A 32 4.58 5.95 -9.91
C ASP A 32 4.45 4.60 -9.19
N ILE A 33 4.84 3.53 -9.88
CA ILE A 33 4.81 2.18 -9.34
C ILE A 33 6.24 1.70 -9.16
N HIS A 34 6.57 1.27 -7.94
CA HIS A 34 7.90 0.78 -7.59
C HIS A 34 7.80 -0.69 -7.17
N VAL A 35 8.64 -1.56 -7.72
CA VAL A 35 8.63 -3.00 -7.44
C VAL A 35 9.94 -3.40 -6.77
N PHE A 36 9.84 -4.09 -5.63
CA PHE A 36 10.99 -4.59 -4.88
C PHE A 36 10.84 -6.09 -4.64
N THR A 37 11.94 -6.80 -4.76
CA THR A 37 12.01 -8.23 -4.45
C THR A 37 12.71 -8.50 -3.11
N GLU A 38 13.39 -7.50 -2.56
CA GLU A 38 14.10 -7.62 -1.29
C GLU A 38 13.54 -6.63 -0.28
N VAL A 39 13.14 -7.15 0.88
CA VAL A 39 12.46 -6.36 1.91
C VAL A 39 13.34 -5.22 2.43
N GLU A 40 14.64 -5.45 2.63
CA GLU A 40 15.53 -4.41 3.16
C GLU A 40 15.71 -3.24 2.17
N LYS A 41 15.76 -3.54 0.88
CA LYS A 41 15.82 -2.49 -0.15
C LYS A 41 14.54 -1.67 -0.17
N ALA A 42 13.40 -2.33 -0.02
CA ALA A 42 12.10 -1.63 0.04
C ALA A 42 12.02 -0.73 1.26
N ILE A 43 12.46 -1.21 2.43
CA ILE A 43 12.49 -0.42 3.66
C ILE A 43 13.37 0.82 3.47
N ASN A 44 14.59 0.64 2.98
CA ASN A 44 15.52 1.75 2.78
C ASN A 44 14.97 2.79 1.80
N TYR A 45 14.34 2.34 0.74
CA TYR A 45 13.71 3.23 -0.22
C TYR A 45 12.60 4.06 0.44
N CYS A 46 11.73 3.40 1.19
CA CYS A 46 10.60 4.07 1.87
C CYS A 46 11.08 5.10 2.89
N ILE A 47 12.04 4.74 3.72
CA ILE A 47 12.57 5.63 4.76
C ILE A 47 13.22 6.87 4.14
N GLY A 48 13.84 6.74 2.97
CA GLY A 48 14.50 7.83 2.28
C GLY A 48 13.57 8.77 1.50
N ARG A 49 12.26 8.50 1.45
CA ARG A 49 11.32 9.35 0.72
C ARG A 49 10.97 10.61 1.49
N ASP A 50 10.63 11.67 0.76
CA ASP A 50 10.16 12.93 1.35
C ASP A 50 8.70 12.81 1.81
N ILE A 51 7.89 12.06 1.07
CA ILE A 51 6.45 11.92 1.31
C ILE A 51 6.19 10.64 2.11
N GLY A 52 5.44 10.76 3.19
CA GLY A 52 5.12 9.66 4.11
C GLY A 52 3.76 9.01 3.88
N VAL A 53 3.27 9.01 2.64
CA VAL A 53 2.06 8.29 2.24
C VAL A 53 2.32 7.54 0.93
N ALA A 54 1.78 6.33 0.83
CA ALA A 54 1.84 5.51 -0.37
C ALA A 54 0.84 4.37 -0.21
N ILE A 55 0.53 3.69 -1.31
CA ILE A 55 -0.22 2.43 -1.27
C ILE A 55 0.81 1.30 -1.29
N PHE A 56 0.64 0.32 -0.41
CA PHE A 56 1.56 -0.81 -0.31
C PHE A 56 0.86 -2.09 -0.75
N ILE A 57 1.50 -2.85 -1.62
CA ILE A 57 1.02 -4.18 -2.03
C ILE A 57 2.13 -5.15 -1.68
N VAL A 58 1.90 -5.97 -0.67
CA VAL A 58 2.97 -6.70 0.00
C VAL A 58 2.58 -8.16 0.22
N ASP A 59 3.45 -9.07 -0.20
CA ASP A 59 3.27 -10.50 0.07
C ASP A 59 3.47 -10.76 1.58
N VAL A 60 2.68 -11.68 2.11
CA VAL A 60 2.83 -12.12 3.51
C VAL A 60 4.22 -12.70 3.75
N PHE A 61 4.72 -13.52 2.80
CA PHE A 61 6.01 -14.18 2.93
C PHE A 61 7.04 -13.56 2.00
N LEU A 62 8.07 -12.97 2.58
CA LEU A 62 9.15 -12.26 1.86
C LEU A 62 10.51 -12.92 2.15
N GLY A 63 10.61 -14.22 1.89
CA GLY A 63 11.81 -14.98 2.24
C GLY A 63 11.95 -15.09 3.76
N GLY A 64 12.97 -14.51 4.36
CA GLY A 64 13.19 -14.57 5.82
C GLY A 64 12.35 -13.60 6.63
N ALA A 65 11.44 -12.84 6.02
CA ALA A 65 10.63 -11.85 6.69
C ALA A 65 9.17 -11.92 6.24
N SER A 66 8.28 -11.18 6.89
CA SER A 66 6.88 -11.10 6.51
C SER A 66 6.53 -9.70 5.98
N GLY A 67 5.41 -9.63 5.25
CA GLY A 67 4.86 -8.34 4.84
C GLY A 67 4.51 -7.45 6.02
N PHE A 68 4.07 -8.04 7.12
CA PHE A 68 3.76 -7.29 8.35
C PHE A 68 5.02 -6.69 8.97
N TYR A 69 6.13 -7.43 8.94
CA TYR A 69 7.43 -6.89 9.37
C TYR A 69 7.82 -5.66 8.54
N PHE A 70 7.63 -5.73 7.24
CA PHE A 70 7.92 -4.60 6.35
C PHE A 70 7.09 -3.37 6.75
N LEU A 71 5.79 -3.54 6.94
CA LEU A 71 4.90 -2.43 7.32
C LEU A 71 5.27 -1.84 8.68
N ASP A 72 5.59 -2.69 9.65
CA ASP A 72 6.04 -2.23 10.97
C ASP A 72 7.34 -1.44 10.89
N ALA A 73 8.27 -1.88 10.03
CA ALA A 73 9.57 -1.25 9.88
C ALA A 73 9.49 0.17 9.31
N ILE A 74 8.45 0.48 8.53
CA ILE A 74 8.29 1.80 7.91
C ILE A 74 7.22 2.67 8.60
N GLU A 75 6.59 2.18 9.65
CA GLU A 75 5.44 2.83 10.29
C GLU A 75 5.76 4.24 10.80
N GLU A 76 6.97 4.47 11.31
CA GLU A 76 7.35 5.79 11.81
C GLU A 76 7.33 6.83 10.69
N LYS A 77 7.80 6.48 9.50
CA LYS A 77 7.78 7.36 8.33
C LYS A 77 6.41 7.39 7.65
N PHE A 78 5.70 6.26 7.65
CA PHE A 78 4.40 6.09 7.01
C PHE A 78 3.36 5.67 8.06
N PRO A 79 2.81 6.64 8.84
CA PRO A 79 1.91 6.29 9.96
C PRO A 79 0.65 5.53 9.56
N THR A 80 0.21 5.66 8.31
CA THR A 80 -1.00 4.98 7.83
C THR A 80 -0.69 3.79 6.92
N ALA A 81 0.57 3.29 6.94
CA ALA A 81 0.99 2.21 6.05
C ALA A 81 0.10 0.98 6.15
N HIS A 82 -0.26 0.55 7.35
CA HIS A 82 -1.08 -0.64 7.56
C HIS A 82 -2.49 -0.47 6.97
N GLU A 83 -3.09 0.70 7.13
CA GLU A 83 -4.41 1.02 6.57
C GLU A 83 -4.38 1.15 5.05
N ASP A 84 -3.23 1.48 4.49
CA ASP A 84 -3.03 1.70 3.05
C ASP A 84 -2.34 0.51 2.39
N ALA A 85 -2.33 -0.64 3.05
CA ALA A 85 -1.70 -1.85 2.55
C ALA A 85 -2.72 -2.86 2.03
N ILE A 86 -2.31 -3.56 0.98
CA ILE A 86 -3.00 -4.71 0.43
C ILE A 86 -2.04 -5.90 0.63
N ILE A 87 -2.43 -6.84 1.46
CA ILE A 87 -1.65 -8.04 1.72
C ILE A 87 -2.01 -9.10 0.69
N ILE A 88 -0.99 -9.72 0.11
CA ILE A 88 -1.14 -10.80 -0.87
C ILE A 88 -0.67 -12.09 -0.22
N SER A 89 -1.44 -13.16 -0.34
CA SER A 89 -1.10 -14.45 0.23
C SER A 89 -1.33 -15.58 -0.77
N GLY A 90 -0.38 -16.50 -0.83
CA GLY A 90 -0.55 -17.73 -1.63
C GLY A 90 -1.50 -18.72 -0.96
N ASN A 91 -1.72 -18.57 0.33
CA ASN A 91 -2.59 -19.45 1.10
C ASN A 91 -3.20 -18.66 2.26
N ALA A 92 -4.34 -18.01 2.00
CA ALA A 92 -5.05 -17.29 3.03
C ALA A 92 -5.60 -18.26 4.07
N SER A 93 -5.41 -17.94 5.35
CA SER A 93 -5.85 -18.75 6.47
C SER A 93 -6.45 -17.86 7.54
N ASP A 94 -7.11 -18.49 8.53
CA ASP A 94 -7.65 -17.73 9.66
C ASP A 94 -6.55 -16.99 10.43
N ASP A 95 -5.36 -17.58 10.53
CA ASP A 95 -4.23 -16.92 11.18
C ASP A 95 -3.81 -15.64 10.46
N ILE A 96 -3.77 -15.67 9.14
CA ILE A 96 -3.41 -14.48 8.35
C ILE A 96 -4.52 -13.42 8.45
N VAL A 97 -5.78 -13.83 8.41
CA VAL A 97 -6.92 -12.91 8.61
C VAL A 97 -6.80 -12.24 9.98
N ASN A 98 -6.51 -13.03 11.03
CA ASN A 98 -6.35 -12.49 12.38
C ASN A 98 -5.17 -11.53 12.48
N MET A 99 -4.07 -11.80 11.79
CA MET A 99 -2.92 -10.88 11.72
C MET A 99 -3.30 -9.57 11.04
N CYS A 100 -4.07 -9.62 9.97
CA CYS A 100 -4.56 -8.42 9.29
C CYS A 100 -5.41 -7.57 10.24
N ILE A 101 -6.34 -8.20 10.94
CA ILE A 101 -7.21 -7.49 11.90
C ILE A 101 -6.38 -6.85 13.00
N ALA A 102 -5.44 -7.60 13.59
CA ALA A 102 -4.59 -7.11 14.67
C ALA A 102 -3.66 -5.97 14.23
N SER A 103 -3.32 -5.91 12.95
CA SER A 103 -2.41 -4.92 12.38
C SER A 103 -3.12 -3.75 11.68
N ASP A 104 -4.45 -3.71 11.73
CA ASP A 104 -5.25 -2.69 11.03
C ASP A 104 -5.11 -2.72 9.50
N VAL A 105 -4.81 -3.89 8.95
CA VAL A 105 -4.79 -4.12 7.50
C VAL A 105 -6.19 -4.54 7.07
N ASN A 106 -6.75 -3.83 6.07
CA ASN A 106 -8.14 -4.03 5.65
C ASN A 106 -8.29 -4.81 4.34
N TYR A 107 -7.18 -5.09 3.65
CA TYR A 107 -7.25 -5.70 2.32
C TYR A 107 -6.33 -6.92 2.26
N LEU A 108 -6.93 -8.07 1.96
CA LEU A 108 -6.22 -9.34 1.81
C LEU A 108 -6.67 -9.99 0.50
N LEU A 109 -5.72 -10.23 -0.40
CA LEU A 109 -5.99 -10.91 -1.67
C LEU A 109 -5.22 -12.22 -1.72
N GLU A 110 -5.87 -13.27 -2.23
CA GLU A 110 -5.25 -14.58 -2.38
C GLU A 110 -4.75 -14.79 -3.81
N LYS A 111 -3.60 -15.43 -3.95
CA LYS A 111 -3.07 -15.81 -5.27
C LYS A 111 -3.85 -17.03 -5.81
N PRO A 112 -4.10 -17.11 -7.11
CA PRO A 112 -3.72 -16.16 -8.16
C PRO A 112 -4.51 -14.86 -8.08
N ILE A 113 -3.82 -13.74 -8.27
CA ILE A 113 -4.41 -12.41 -8.09
C ILE A 113 -5.40 -12.13 -9.22
N LYS A 114 -6.61 -11.77 -8.84
CA LYS A 114 -7.64 -11.38 -9.79
C LYS A 114 -7.56 -9.87 -10.05
N PRO A 115 -7.45 -9.45 -11.32
CA PRO A 115 -7.30 -8.03 -11.64
C PRO A 115 -8.40 -7.13 -11.05
N TYR A 116 -9.65 -7.59 -11.07
CA TYR A 116 -10.76 -6.79 -10.53
C TYR A 116 -10.66 -6.61 -9.02
N ALA A 117 -10.19 -7.62 -8.29
CA ALA A 117 -10.03 -7.54 -6.84
C ALA A 117 -8.92 -6.56 -6.46
N LEU A 118 -7.81 -6.61 -7.19
CA LEU A 118 -6.71 -5.68 -7.01
C LEU A 118 -7.15 -4.24 -7.32
N GLN A 119 -7.87 -4.05 -8.43
CA GLN A 119 -8.38 -2.74 -8.82
C GLN A 119 -9.33 -2.17 -7.75
N LEU A 120 -10.23 -2.99 -7.23
CA LEU A 120 -11.17 -2.55 -6.20
C LEU A 120 -10.44 -2.09 -4.94
N ALA A 121 -9.45 -2.86 -4.49
CA ALA A 121 -8.66 -2.52 -3.29
C ALA A 121 -7.86 -1.22 -3.48
N VAL A 122 -7.17 -1.09 -4.62
CA VAL A 122 -6.41 0.13 -4.92
C VAL A 122 -7.34 1.35 -4.97
N ARG A 123 -8.48 1.23 -5.65
CA ARG A 123 -9.44 2.34 -5.76
C ARG A 123 -10.08 2.69 -4.43
N ALA A 124 -10.28 1.73 -3.54
CA ALA A 124 -10.81 2.01 -2.21
C ALA A 124 -9.85 2.89 -1.41
N ILE A 125 -8.55 2.60 -1.51
CA ILE A 125 -7.53 3.40 -0.83
C ILE A 125 -7.39 4.79 -1.47
N THR A 126 -7.28 4.86 -2.80
CA THR A 126 -7.17 6.15 -3.50
C THR A 126 -8.41 7.00 -3.29
N GLY A 127 -9.59 6.40 -3.25
CA GLY A 127 -10.85 7.10 -3.00
C GLY A 127 -10.88 7.82 -1.66
N LYS A 128 -10.32 7.19 -0.64
CA LYS A 128 -10.18 7.81 0.69
C LYS A 128 -9.38 9.12 0.63
N TYR A 129 -8.25 9.11 -0.07
CA TYR A 129 -7.41 10.30 -0.22
C TYR A 129 -8.08 11.37 -1.08
N LEU A 130 -8.77 10.98 -2.15
CA LEU A 130 -9.48 11.91 -3.01
C LEU A 130 -10.64 12.60 -2.28
N GLU A 131 -11.38 11.87 -1.47
CA GLU A 131 -12.49 12.44 -0.68
C GLU A 131 -11.95 13.42 0.37
N PHE A 132 -10.84 13.10 1.02
CA PHE A 132 -10.20 14.00 1.97
C PHE A 132 -9.74 15.29 1.28
N ALA A 133 -9.10 15.16 0.11
CA ALA A 133 -8.65 16.32 -0.66
C ALA A 133 -9.82 17.21 -1.08
N LYS A 134 -10.93 16.63 -1.50
CA LYS A 134 -12.14 17.37 -1.85
C LYS A 134 -12.69 18.16 -0.66
N LYS A 135 -12.69 17.57 0.53
CA LYS A 135 -13.12 18.26 1.75
C LYS A 135 -12.25 19.48 2.04
N LEU A 136 -10.92 19.34 1.89
CA LEU A 136 -10.01 20.45 2.09
C LEU A 136 -10.28 21.59 1.10
N LEU A 137 -10.55 21.25 -0.16
CA LEU A 137 -10.80 22.25 -1.21
C LEU A 137 -12.16 22.96 -1.06
N LYS A 138 -13.18 22.25 -0.56
CA LYS A 138 -14.54 22.76 -0.47
C LYS A 138 -14.84 23.48 0.85
N ASP A 139 -14.06 23.21 1.89
CA ASP A 139 -14.30 23.73 3.23
C ASP A 139 -13.02 24.36 3.79
N PRO A 140 -12.82 25.67 3.59
CA PRO A 140 -11.64 26.36 4.09
C PRO A 140 -11.49 26.32 5.61
N VAL A 141 -12.60 26.27 6.34
CA VAL A 141 -12.59 26.20 7.81
C VAL A 141 -12.06 24.83 8.24
N PHE A 142 -12.50 23.76 7.57
CA PHE A 142 -12.00 22.42 7.84
C PHE A 142 -10.52 22.31 7.51
N ALA A 143 -10.09 22.87 6.36
CA ALA A 143 -8.68 22.88 5.95
C ALA A 143 -7.81 23.57 6.98
N GLU A 144 -8.23 24.72 7.49
CA GLU A 144 -7.51 25.45 8.53
C GLU A 144 -7.42 24.65 9.82
N SER A 145 -8.52 23.99 10.20
CA SER A 145 -8.57 23.12 11.37
C SER A 145 -7.55 21.99 11.30
N VAL A 146 -7.45 21.34 10.12
CA VAL A 146 -6.48 20.25 9.89
C VAL A 146 -5.03 20.76 10.00
N SER A 147 -4.75 21.95 9.50
CA SER A 147 -3.40 22.52 9.51
C SER A 147 -2.88 22.82 10.93
N LYS A 148 -3.77 22.83 11.91
CA LYS A 148 -3.42 23.11 13.33
C LYS A 148 -3.16 21.85 14.14
N LEU A 149 -3.31 20.67 13.54
CA LEU A 149 -3.09 19.39 14.22
C LEU A 149 -1.61 19.12 14.51
#